data_82908425a87bcf190627d2574988eac3
#
_entry.id   82908425a87bcf190627d2574988eac3
#
_cell.length_a   1.000
_cell.length_b   1.000
_cell.length_c   1.000
_cell.angle_alpha   90.00
_cell.angle_beta   90.00
_cell.angle_gamma   90.00
#
_symmetry.space_group_name_H-M   'P 1'
#
loop_
_entity.id
_entity.type
_entity.pdbx_description
1 polymer ?
#
loop_
_entity_poly.entity_id
_entity_poly.type
_entity_poly.pdbx_seq_one_letter_code
_entity_poly.pdbx_strand_id
1 'polypeptide(L)'
;LLAFLAVMFYLDILKYILAPDYWIGLRVVPIVMAAEIFMGIFFNLSFWYKLIDETKWGAYFSFAGCIVLILINVIFVPLYSYMACAWAGFAGYAVAMLLSYFVGQKKYPINYDLKAIGKYVALALVLFGISEYLPFQNIFLLLSVRTVLLMLFVAYIIKVDFPLHQIPVINRFIKK
;
A
#
# COMPACT_ATOMS: atom_id res chain seq x y z
N LEU A 1 -1.21 2.45 2.94
CA LEU A 1 -2.67 2.24 2.89
C LEU A 1 -3.42 3.53 2.59
N LEU A 2 -3.14 4.64 3.29
CA LEU A 2 -3.81 5.94 3.03
C LEU A 2 -3.58 6.42 1.59
N ALA A 3 -2.33 6.37 1.10
CA ALA A 3 -2.01 6.72 -0.28
C ALA A 3 -2.74 5.82 -1.29
N PHE A 4 -2.84 4.52 -0.99
CA PHE A 4 -3.60 3.57 -1.80
C PHE A 4 -5.07 4.01 -1.93
N LEU A 5 -5.75 4.24 -0.80
CA LEU A 5 -7.14 4.69 -0.80
C LEU A 5 -7.32 6.04 -1.50
N ALA A 6 -6.42 6.99 -1.26
CA ALA A 6 -6.48 8.30 -1.91
C ALA A 6 -6.40 8.17 -3.42
N VAL A 7 -5.42 7.44 -3.96
CA VAL A 7 -5.27 7.27 -5.40
C VAL A 7 -6.49 6.53 -5.98
N MET A 8 -6.95 5.45 -5.34
CA MET A 8 -8.08 4.66 -5.82
C MET A 8 -9.38 5.44 -5.83
N PHE A 9 -9.65 6.24 -4.80
CA PHE A 9 -10.89 7.05 -4.71
C PHE A 9 -10.93 8.20 -5.70
N TYR A 10 -9.77 8.77 -6.03
CA TYR A 10 -9.69 9.90 -6.96
C TYR A 10 -9.22 9.49 -8.36
N LEU A 11 -9.14 8.19 -8.66
CA LEU A 11 -8.70 7.69 -9.96
C LEU A 11 -9.55 8.24 -11.13
N ASP A 12 -10.85 8.44 -10.90
CA ASP A 12 -11.79 9.02 -11.87
C ASP A 12 -11.47 10.48 -12.23
N ILE A 13 -10.81 11.22 -11.35
CA ILE A 13 -10.31 12.56 -11.64
C ILE A 13 -8.89 12.48 -12.22
N LEU A 14 -8.04 11.64 -11.62
CA LEU A 14 -6.64 11.51 -12.06
C LEU A 14 -6.53 11.05 -13.51
N LYS A 15 -7.51 10.30 -14.02
CA LYS A 15 -7.54 9.88 -15.43
C LYS A 15 -7.54 11.05 -16.41
N TYR A 16 -8.11 12.21 -16.05
CA TYR A 16 -8.14 13.39 -16.92
C TYR A 16 -6.77 14.09 -17.06
N ILE A 17 -5.80 13.76 -16.20
CA ILE A 17 -4.41 14.21 -16.34
C ILE A 17 -3.71 13.44 -17.46
N LEU A 18 -4.20 12.21 -17.76
CA LEU A 18 -3.64 11.34 -18.79
C LEU A 18 -4.36 11.55 -20.11
N ALA A 19 -3.61 11.45 -21.21
CA ALA A 19 -4.23 11.43 -22.54
C ALA A 19 -5.18 10.21 -22.66
N PRO A 20 -6.31 10.34 -23.39
CA PRO A 20 -7.33 9.30 -23.49
C PRO A 20 -6.80 7.93 -23.93
N ASP A 21 -5.78 7.90 -24.76
CA ASP A 21 -5.14 6.67 -25.26
C ASP A 21 -4.52 5.82 -24.15
N TYR A 22 -4.17 6.42 -23.00
CA TYR A 22 -3.57 5.73 -21.85
C TYR A 22 -4.59 5.27 -20.80
N TRP A 23 -5.89 5.55 -20.96
CA TRP A 23 -6.90 5.17 -19.97
C TRP A 23 -7.04 3.65 -19.80
N ILE A 24 -6.74 2.87 -20.84
CA ILE A 24 -6.70 1.40 -20.74
C ILE A 24 -5.66 0.94 -19.70
N GLY A 25 -4.55 1.67 -19.58
CA GLY A 25 -3.49 1.42 -18.60
C GLY A 25 -3.91 1.64 -17.14
N LEU A 26 -5.01 2.38 -16.87
CA LEU A 26 -5.49 2.60 -15.51
C LEU A 26 -5.91 1.30 -14.80
N ARG A 27 -6.19 0.23 -15.55
CA ARG A 27 -6.51 -1.09 -14.99
C ARG A 27 -5.37 -1.71 -14.18
N VAL A 28 -4.12 -1.30 -14.39
CA VAL A 28 -2.99 -1.80 -13.61
C VAL A 28 -2.78 -1.05 -12.29
N VAL A 29 -3.38 0.13 -12.15
CA VAL A 29 -3.18 1.00 -10.98
C VAL A 29 -3.45 0.27 -9.66
N PRO A 30 -4.55 -0.48 -9.48
CA PRO A 30 -4.78 -1.21 -8.24
C PRO A 30 -3.67 -2.21 -7.90
N ILE A 31 -3.16 -2.91 -8.91
CA ILE A 31 -2.10 -3.92 -8.76
C ILE A 31 -0.77 -3.24 -8.38
N VAL A 32 -0.42 -2.17 -9.08
CA VAL A 32 0.80 -1.40 -8.82
C VAL A 32 0.73 -0.77 -7.42
N MET A 33 -0.39 -0.17 -7.06
CA MET A 33 -0.57 0.42 -5.72
C MET A 33 -0.49 -0.64 -4.61
N ALA A 34 -0.97 -1.87 -4.84
CA ALA A 34 -0.80 -2.98 -3.91
C ALA A 34 0.67 -3.43 -3.83
N ALA A 35 1.40 -3.43 -4.95
CA ALA A 35 2.84 -3.71 -5.00
C ALA A 35 3.63 -2.67 -4.18
N GLU A 36 3.28 -1.39 -4.26
CA GLU A 36 3.90 -0.31 -3.48
C GLU A 36 3.66 -0.46 -1.97
N ILE A 37 2.55 -1.05 -1.55
CA ILE A 37 2.33 -1.40 -0.13
C ILE A 37 3.37 -2.42 0.32
N PHE A 38 3.63 -3.47 -0.45
CA PHE A 38 4.67 -4.46 -0.12
C PHE A 38 6.07 -3.84 -0.08
N MET A 39 6.37 -2.95 -1.02
CA MET A 39 7.61 -2.18 -1.03
C MET A 39 7.75 -1.34 0.25
N GLY A 40 6.70 -0.63 0.65
CA GLY A 40 6.67 0.15 1.89
C GLY A 40 6.88 -0.72 3.14
N ILE A 41 6.28 -1.91 3.20
CA ILE A 41 6.50 -2.87 4.28
C ILE A 41 7.95 -3.37 4.26
N PHE A 42 8.49 -3.70 3.09
CA PHE A 42 9.88 -4.11 2.94
C PHE A 42 10.86 -3.05 3.46
N PHE A 43 10.65 -1.77 3.17
CA PHE A 43 11.45 -0.68 3.73
C PHE A 43 11.36 -0.61 5.26
N ASN A 44 10.18 -0.78 5.84
CA ASN A 44 10.04 -0.85 7.30
C ASN A 44 10.77 -2.06 7.89
N LEU A 45 10.67 -3.22 7.24
CA LEU A 45 11.42 -4.40 7.65
C LEU A 45 12.93 -4.23 7.55
N SER A 46 13.43 -3.28 6.76
CA SER A 46 14.86 -3.03 6.57
C SER A 46 15.60 -2.60 7.85
N PHE A 47 14.87 -2.15 8.87
CA PHE A 47 15.49 -1.68 10.11
C PHE A 47 16.25 -2.78 10.84
N TRP A 48 15.80 -4.03 10.84
CA TRP A 48 16.44 -5.09 11.59
C TRP A 48 17.90 -5.36 11.13
N TYR A 49 18.14 -5.44 9.82
CA TYR A 49 19.50 -5.70 9.32
C TYR A 49 20.41 -4.45 9.37
N LYS A 50 19.81 -3.25 9.47
CA LYS A 50 20.56 -2.02 9.75
C LYS A 50 20.99 -1.94 11.22
N LEU A 51 20.12 -2.41 12.14
CA LEU A 51 20.40 -2.43 13.59
C LEU A 51 21.54 -3.40 13.95
N ILE A 52 21.67 -4.51 13.23
CA ILE A 52 22.74 -5.51 13.45
C ILE A 52 23.93 -5.31 12.52
N ASP A 53 23.98 -4.19 11.78
CA ASP A 53 25.05 -3.84 10.82
C ASP A 53 25.28 -4.89 9.71
N GLU A 54 24.26 -5.69 9.39
CA GLU A 54 24.27 -6.69 8.31
C GLU A 54 23.51 -6.21 7.08
N THR A 55 23.83 -5.04 6.54
CA THR A 55 23.11 -4.39 5.41
C THR A 55 23.11 -5.21 4.10
N LYS A 56 24.03 -6.18 3.96
CA LYS A 56 24.07 -7.13 2.84
C LYS A 56 22.78 -7.87 2.62
N TRP A 57 21.96 -8.10 3.66
CA TRP A 57 20.67 -8.78 3.55
C TRP A 57 19.68 -7.99 2.70
N GLY A 58 19.72 -6.66 2.78
CA GLY A 58 18.90 -5.82 1.91
C GLY A 58 19.18 -6.03 0.42
N ALA A 59 20.46 -6.18 0.06
CA ALA A 59 20.86 -6.48 -1.31
C ALA A 59 20.39 -7.86 -1.75
N TYR A 60 20.53 -8.89 -0.91
CA TYR A 60 20.07 -10.25 -1.24
C TYR A 60 18.57 -10.32 -1.45
N PHE A 61 17.77 -9.68 -0.60
CA PHE A 61 16.31 -9.69 -0.75
C PHE A 61 15.85 -8.91 -1.98
N SER A 62 16.46 -7.74 -2.24
CA SER A 62 16.18 -6.95 -3.44
C SER A 62 16.57 -7.71 -4.70
N PHE A 63 17.71 -8.42 -4.69
CA PHE A 63 18.16 -9.23 -5.82
C PHE A 63 17.21 -10.41 -6.08
N ALA A 64 16.75 -11.09 -5.03
CA ALA A 64 15.77 -12.17 -5.16
C ALA A 64 14.44 -11.66 -5.75
N GLY A 65 13.94 -10.51 -5.27
CA GLY A 65 12.76 -9.86 -5.84
C GLY A 65 12.94 -9.46 -7.30
N CYS A 66 14.13 -8.96 -7.65
CA CYS A 66 14.49 -8.58 -9.03
C CYS A 66 14.50 -9.80 -9.97
N ILE A 67 15.05 -10.94 -9.52
CA ILE A 67 15.03 -12.19 -10.31
C ILE A 67 13.59 -12.61 -10.60
N VAL A 68 12.73 -12.62 -9.59
CA VAL A 68 11.30 -12.99 -9.77
C VAL A 68 10.62 -12.03 -10.75
N LEU A 69 10.85 -10.73 -10.60
CA LEU A 69 10.31 -9.70 -11.49
C LEU A 69 10.75 -9.93 -12.95
N ILE A 70 12.05 -10.19 -13.17
CA ILE A 70 12.59 -10.44 -14.52
C ILE A 70 12.00 -11.73 -15.10
N LEU A 71 11.96 -12.81 -14.33
CA LEU A 71 11.42 -14.10 -14.81
C LEU A 71 9.95 -13.97 -15.23
N ILE A 72 9.12 -13.32 -14.42
CA ILE A 72 7.72 -13.10 -14.77
C ILE A 72 7.60 -12.22 -16.01
N ASN A 73 8.39 -11.15 -16.12
CA ASN A 73 8.35 -10.30 -17.30
C ASN A 73 8.76 -11.04 -18.57
N VAL A 74 9.86 -11.81 -18.56
CA VAL A 74 10.34 -12.55 -19.73
C VAL A 74 9.32 -13.57 -20.21
N ILE A 75 8.63 -14.26 -19.27
CA ILE A 75 7.69 -15.34 -19.60
C ILE A 75 6.32 -14.77 -19.99
N PHE A 76 5.80 -13.79 -19.26
CA PHE A 76 4.39 -13.38 -19.35
C PHE A 76 4.15 -12.10 -20.13
N VAL A 77 5.13 -11.21 -20.29
CA VAL A 77 4.92 -9.98 -21.09
C VAL A 77 4.56 -10.27 -22.54
N PRO A 78 5.16 -11.26 -23.23
CA PRO A 78 4.74 -11.60 -24.59
C PRO A 78 3.27 -12.05 -24.69
N LEU A 79 2.69 -12.57 -23.59
CA LEU A 79 1.31 -13.09 -23.55
C LEU A 79 0.29 -12.06 -23.06
N TYR A 80 0.65 -11.28 -22.04
CA TYR A 80 -0.27 -10.40 -21.31
C TYR A 80 0.13 -8.92 -21.35
N SER A 81 1.17 -8.56 -22.10
CA SER A 81 1.62 -7.16 -22.27
C SER A 81 1.85 -6.45 -20.92
N TYR A 82 1.38 -5.18 -20.83
CA TYR A 82 1.56 -4.32 -19.65
C TYR A 82 0.96 -4.88 -18.36
N MET A 83 -0.06 -5.75 -18.44
CA MET A 83 -0.68 -6.37 -17.26
C MET A 83 0.32 -7.31 -16.56
N ALA A 84 1.14 -8.04 -17.34
CA ALA A 84 2.18 -8.90 -16.78
C ALA A 84 3.24 -8.10 -16.02
N CYS A 85 3.59 -6.90 -16.50
CA CYS A 85 4.54 -6.02 -15.81
C CYS A 85 4.03 -5.61 -14.41
N ALA A 86 2.74 -5.30 -14.29
CA ALA A 86 2.15 -4.96 -13.01
C ALA A 86 2.19 -6.14 -12.01
N TRP A 87 1.83 -7.34 -12.48
CA TRP A 87 1.89 -8.55 -11.66
C TRP A 87 3.33 -8.98 -11.34
N ALA A 88 4.28 -8.73 -12.24
CA ALA A 88 5.70 -8.97 -11.99
C ALA A 88 6.23 -8.08 -10.85
N GLY A 89 5.90 -6.80 -10.87
CA GLY A 89 6.22 -5.88 -9.78
C GLY A 89 5.61 -6.30 -8.45
N PHE A 90 4.32 -6.67 -8.46
CA PHE A 90 3.62 -7.17 -7.28
C PHE A 90 4.30 -8.42 -6.69
N ALA A 91 4.60 -9.41 -7.52
CA ALA A 91 5.27 -10.64 -7.07
C ALA A 91 6.70 -10.39 -6.59
N GLY A 92 7.48 -9.55 -7.30
CA GLY A 92 8.85 -9.21 -6.92
C GLY A 92 8.93 -8.53 -5.56
N TYR A 93 8.10 -7.52 -5.31
CA TYR A 93 8.06 -6.84 -4.02
C TYR A 93 7.49 -7.72 -2.90
N ALA A 94 6.49 -8.57 -3.20
CA ALA A 94 5.99 -9.55 -2.24
C ALA A 94 7.07 -10.53 -1.81
N VAL A 95 7.87 -11.06 -2.74
CA VAL A 95 8.98 -11.97 -2.43
C VAL A 95 10.05 -11.28 -1.60
N ALA A 96 10.48 -10.08 -1.97
CA ALA A 96 11.47 -9.32 -1.21
C ALA A 96 10.99 -9.06 0.23
N MET A 97 9.72 -8.65 0.40
CA MET A 97 9.09 -8.42 1.71
C MET A 97 9.03 -9.69 2.54
N LEU A 98 8.54 -10.80 1.97
CA LEU A 98 8.41 -12.08 2.67
C LEU A 98 9.76 -12.62 3.11
N LEU A 99 10.77 -12.58 2.25
CA LEU A 99 12.14 -13.00 2.59
C LEU A 99 12.70 -12.15 3.74
N SER A 100 12.54 -10.83 3.68
CA SER A 100 12.99 -9.93 4.76
C SER A 100 12.27 -10.23 6.07
N TYR A 101 10.97 -10.53 6.03
CA TYR A 101 10.20 -10.88 7.21
C TYR A 101 10.67 -12.21 7.83
N PHE A 102 10.72 -13.31 7.04
CA PHE A 102 11.07 -14.63 7.56
C PHE A 102 12.51 -14.72 8.06
N VAL A 103 13.45 -14.12 7.33
CA VAL A 103 14.87 -14.10 7.76
C VAL A 103 15.04 -13.18 8.96
N GLY A 104 14.36 -12.03 8.96
CA GLY A 104 14.38 -11.09 10.08
C GLY A 104 13.87 -11.73 11.37
N GLN A 105 12.76 -12.45 11.32
CA GLN A 105 12.21 -13.15 12.50
C GLN A 105 13.15 -14.22 13.07
N LYS A 106 14.02 -14.83 12.24
CA LYS A 106 15.01 -15.81 12.68
C LYS A 106 16.26 -15.17 13.29
N LYS A 107 16.71 -14.03 12.75
CA LYS A 107 17.96 -13.37 13.17
C LYS A 107 17.77 -12.33 14.25
N TYR A 108 16.68 -11.59 14.18
CA TYR A 108 16.32 -10.53 15.11
C TYR A 108 14.80 -10.52 15.31
N PRO A 109 14.28 -11.37 16.23
CA PRO A 109 12.84 -11.50 16.41
C PRO A 109 12.23 -10.21 16.93
N ILE A 110 11.47 -9.51 16.08
CA ILE A 110 10.70 -8.33 16.43
C ILE A 110 9.24 -8.75 16.52
N ASN A 111 8.58 -8.40 17.62
CA ASN A 111 7.16 -8.64 17.80
C ASN A 111 6.36 -7.57 17.01
N TYR A 112 6.05 -7.89 15.74
CA TYR A 112 5.14 -7.07 14.94
C TYR A 112 3.70 -7.37 15.33
N ASP A 113 2.92 -6.34 15.60
CA ASP A 113 1.47 -6.52 15.80
C ASP A 113 0.75 -6.73 14.45
N LEU A 114 0.88 -7.96 13.94
CA LEU A 114 0.25 -8.36 12.68
C LEU A 114 -1.29 -8.26 12.74
N LYS A 115 -1.88 -8.35 13.95
CA LYS A 115 -3.32 -8.20 14.13
C LYS A 115 -3.77 -6.77 13.87
N ALA A 116 -3.02 -5.78 14.37
CA ALA A 116 -3.29 -4.37 14.10
C ALA A 116 -3.12 -4.06 12.61
N ILE A 117 -2.01 -4.49 12.00
CA ILE A 117 -1.76 -4.32 10.57
C ILE A 117 -2.90 -4.95 9.74
N GLY A 118 -3.30 -6.18 10.07
CA GLY A 118 -4.40 -6.89 9.40
C GLY A 118 -5.73 -6.15 9.49
N LYS A 119 -6.04 -5.52 10.63
CA LYS A 119 -7.25 -4.68 10.80
C LYS A 119 -7.25 -3.48 9.87
N TYR A 120 -6.11 -2.77 9.74
CA TYR A 120 -6.01 -1.62 8.83
C TYR A 120 -6.11 -2.02 7.36
N VAL A 121 -5.49 -3.15 6.98
CA VAL A 121 -5.60 -3.69 5.62
C VAL A 121 -7.04 -4.10 5.33
N ALA A 122 -7.68 -4.84 6.23
CA ALA A 122 -9.08 -5.26 6.08
C ALA A 122 -10.03 -4.05 5.98
N LEU A 123 -9.85 -3.05 6.85
CA LEU A 123 -10.63 -1.82 6.81
C LEU A 123 -10.47 -1.08 5.48
N ALA A 124 -9.23 -0.95 4.99
CA ALA A 124 -8.96 -0.30 3.72
C ALA A 124 -9.60 -1.04 2.54
N LEU A 125 -9.52 -2.37 2.52
CA LEU A 125 -10.15 -3.19 1.48
C LEU A 125 -11.69 -3.12 1.53
N VAL A 126 -12.28 -3.10 2.71
CA VAL A 126 -13.74 -2.94 2.90
C VAL A 126 -14.18 -1.57 2.39
N LEU A 127 -13.48 -0.49 2.76
CA LEU A 127 -13.81 0.86 2.29
C LEU A 127 -13.65 1.00 0.78
N PHE A 128 -12.61 0.37 0.22
CA PHE A 128 -12.43 0.32 -1.22
C PHE A 128 -13.56 -0.45 -1.90
N GLY A 129 -13.92 -1.63 -1.39
CA GLY A 129 -15.04 -2.42 -1.90
C GLY A 129 -16.37 -1.67 -1.84
N ILE A 130 -16.69 -1.00 -0.71
CA ILE A 130 -17.89 -0.17 -0.59
C ILE A 130 -17.88 0.93 -1.65
N SER A 131 -16.74 1.61 -1.85
CA SER A 131 -16.61 2.67 -2.84
C SER A 131 -16.87 2.22 -4.27
N GLU A 132 -16.49 0.98 -4.62
CA GLU A 132 -16.66 0.43 -5.96
C GLU A 132 -18.13 0.00 -6.23
N TYR A 133 -18.84 -0.47 -5.16
CA TYR A 133 -20.24 -0.89 -5.25
C TYR A 133 -21.25 0.27 -5.20
N LEU A 134 -20.82 1.52 -5.00
CA LEU A 134 -21.73 2.65 -4.93
C LEU A 134 -22.23 3.07 -6.33
N PRO A 135 -23.51 2.93 -6.64
CA PRO A 135 -24.08 3.16 -7.98
C PRO A 135 -24.40 4.65 -8.23
N PHE A 136 -23.55 5.58 -7.81
CA PHE A 136 -23.83 7.00 -8.02
C PHE A 136 -23.43 7.42 -9.44
N GLN A 137 -24.41 7.87 -10.22
CA GLN A 137 -24.19 8.42 -11.55
C GLN A 137 -23.60 9.85 -11.51
N ASN A 138 -23.83 10.59 -10.44
CA ASN A 138 -23.30 11.93 -10.25
C ASN A 138 -21.87 11.91 -9.69
N ILE A 139 -20.90 12.35 -10.49
CA ILE A 139 -19.47 12.36 -10.12
C ILE A 139 -19.21 13.20 -8.86
N PHE A 140 -19.91 14.32 -8.66
CA PHE A 140 -19.76 15.16 -7.46
C PHE A 140 -20.21 14.43 -6.20
N LEU A 141 -21.32 13.70 -6.27
CA LEU A 141 -21.86 12.93 -5.14
C LEU A 141 -20.96 11.74 -4.81
N LEU A 142 -20.47 11.04 -5.83
CA LEU A 142 -19.50 9.95 -5.69
C LEU A 142 -18.22 10.43 -5.01
N LEU A 143 -17.65 11.56 -5.46
CA LEU A 143 -16.44 12.12 -4.86
C LEU A 143 -16.65 12.59 -3.43
N SER A 144 -17.80 13.20 -3.13
CA SER A 144 -18.13 13.60 -1.76
C SER A 144 -18.16 12.40 -0.82
N VAL A 145 -18.82 11.30 -1.22
CA VAL A 145 -18.87 10.07 -0.42
C VAL A 145 -17.48 9.44 -0.26
N ARG A 146 -16.68 9.37 -1.32
CA ARG A 146 -15.30 8.86 -1.28
C ARG A 146 -14.41 9.70 -0.34
N THR A 147 -14.58 11.04 -0.37
CA THR A 147 -13.87 11.94 0.56
C THR A 147 -14.29 11.67 2.01
N VAL A 148 -15.58 11.47 2.28
CA VAL A 148 -16.07 11.13 3.62
C VAL A 148 -15.50 9.79 4.09
N LEU A 149 -15.47 8.77 3.23
CA LEU A 149 -14.87 7.47 3.56
C LEU A 149 -13.37 7.59 3.88
N LEU A 150 -12.64 8.40 3.11
CA LEU A 150 -11.22 8.68 3.37
C LEU A 150 -11.04 9.39 4.71
N MET A 151 -11.86 10.39 5.00
CA MET A 151 -11.83 11.11 6.29
C MET A 151 -12.15 10.19 7.46
N LEU A 152 -13.11 9.26 7.31
CA LEU A 152 -13.41 8.25 8.32
C LEU A 152 -12.21 7.32 8.57
N PHE A 153 -11.51 6.91 7.52
CA PHE A 153 -10.29 6.11 7.65
C PHE A 153 -9.18 6.85 8.40
N VAL A 154 -8.95 8.11 8.05
CA VAL A 154 -7.97 8.98 8.74
C VAL A 154 -8.36 9.19 10.22
N ALA A 155 -9.64 9.49 10.48
CA ALA A 155 -10.14 9.67 11.84
C ALA A 155 -10.00 8.40 12.69
N TYR A 156 -10.21 7.22 12.08
CA TYR A 156 -10.00 5.93 12.74
C TYR A 156 -8.53 5.72 13.12
N ILE A 157 -7.59 6.01 12.21
CA ILE A 157 -6.14 5.90 12.48
C ILE A 157 -5.76 6.86 13.62
N ILE A 158 -6.18 8.11 13.54
CA ILE A 158 -5.88 9.12 14.59
C ILE A 158 -6.42 8.67 15.94
N LYS A 159 -7.61 8.12 15.99
CA LYS A 159 -8.23 7.67 17.25
C LYS A 159 -7.52 6.47 17.88
N VAL A 160 -6.99 5.55 17.04
CA VAL A 160 -6.40 4.30 17.51
C VAL A 160 -4.90 4.44 17.78
N ASP A 161 -4.15 5.06 16.85
CA ASP A 161 -2.69 5.14 16.94
C ASP A 161 -2.19 6.43 17.62
N PHE A 162 -2.99 7.50 17.56
CA PHE A 162 -2.68 8.77 18.23
C PHE A 162 -3.77 9.11 19.27
N PRO A 163 -3.71 8.54 20.48
CA PRO A 163 -4.60 8.97 21.53
C PRO A 163 -4.36 10.46 21.78
N LEU A 164 -5.34 11.28 21.41
CA LEU A 164 -5.31 12.77 21.44
C LEU A 164 -4.81 13.34 22.78
N HIS A 165 -4.88 12.55 23.83
CA HIS A 165 -4.39 12.88 25.16
C HIS A 165 -2.85 12.95 25.29
N GLN A 166 -2.09 12.42 24.34
CA GLN A 166 -0.62 12.41 24.36
C GLN A 166 0.01 13.54 23.55
N ILE A 167 -0.78 14.31 22.79
CA ILE A 167 -0.28 15.42 21.99
C ILE A 167 -0.25 16.68 22.86
N PRO A 168 0.96 17.20 23.23
CA PRO A 168 1.08 18.34 24.16
C PRO A 168 0.43 19.63 23.63
N VAL A 169 0.26 19.74 22.32
CA VAL A 169 -0.39 20.91 21.69
C VAL A 169 -1.91 20.89 21.91
N ILE A 170 -2.56 19.74 21.87
CA ILE A 170 -4.01 19.61 22.00
C ILE A 170 -4.44 19.73 23.46
N ASN A 171 -3.61 19.29 24.41
CA ASN A 171 -3.87 19.50 25.85
C ASN A 171 -3.92 20.98 26.26
N ARG A 172 -3.30 21.89 25.49
CA ARG A 172 -3.41 23.34 25.72
C ARG A 172 -4.78 23.92 25.32
N PHE A 173 -5.47 23.29 24.36
CA PHE A 173 -6.78 23.74 23.88
C PHE A 173 -7.95 23.10 24.62
N ILE A 174 -7.78 21.91 25.21
CA ILE A 174 -8.84 21.20 25.95
C ILE A 174 -8.89 21.65 27.43
N LYS A 175 -7.82 22.27 27.97
CA LYS A 175 -7.77 22.80 29.34
C LYS A 175 -8.14 24.28 29.45
N LYS A 176 -8.75 24.85 28.43
CA LYS A 176 -9.46 26.14 28.52
C LYS A 176 -10.95 25.83 28.37
#